data_22044ccf8c0e1e1f0ab4d8763cb3aca6
#
_entry.id   22044ccf8c0e1e1f0ab4d8763cb3aca6
#
_cell.length_a   1.000
_cell.length_b   1.000
_cell.length_c   1.000
_cell.angle_alpha   90.00
_cell.angle_beta   90.00
_cell.angle_gamma   90.00
#
_symmetry.space_group_name_H-M   'P 1'
#
loop_
_entity.id
_entity.type
_entity.pdbx_description
1 polymer ?
#
loop_
_entity_poly.entity_id
_entity_poly.type
_entity_poly.pdbx_seq_one_letter_code
_entity_poly.pdbx_strand_id
1 'polypeptide(L)'
;HFRLNPVIHPGHAWWSAAREVARARWQKAMLTMRDGRPEEAIADLESRLATEYPNIIGGERVLSPNKLKSLNPSDPDQVVGVFQKGTPDAAARALAEALKAFETWRYVAPVTRAGYLFKAAKIMRKRRFELNAAEILEVGKSCPEADADVAEAIDFCEFYAREMIRYAAAKPAVQLPGEKDEMVYIPLGAGVIVPPWNFPLAILAGMTGAAIVAGNTVVLKPSSDSPFVGYKFMEVMEEAGLPPGVINFVSGPGEAVGNT
;
A
#
# COMPACT_ATOMS: atom_id res chain seq x y z
N HIS A 1 -16.26 13.47 -6.54
CA HIS A 1 -16.39 14.75 -5.85
C HIS A 1 -15.92 14.61 -4.40
N PHE A 2 -14.62 14.64 -4.16
CA PHE A 2 -14.09 14.85 -2.81
C PHE A 2 -14.31 16.31 -2.43
N ARG A 3 -15.30 16.59 -1.58
CA ARG A 3 -15.37 17.84 -0.85
C ARG A 3 -14.34 17.78 0.27
N LEU A 4 -13.19 18.37 0.06
CA LEU A 4 -12.20 18.60 1.10
C LEU A 4 -12.80 19.50 2.17
N ASN A 5 -12.66 19.07 3.42
CA ASN A 5 -13.14 19.75 4.63
C ASN A 5 -12.67 21.23 4.66
N PRO A 6 -13.55 22.23 4.86
CA PRO A 6 -13.23 23.66 4.72
C PRO A 6 -12.36 24.25 5.83
N VAL A 7 -11.80 23.46 6.74
CA VAL A 7 -10.96 23.94 7.85
C VAL A 7 -9.50 24.20 7.43
N ILE A 8 -9.09 23.87 6.20
CA ILE A 8 -7.75 24.16 5.72
C ILE A 8 -7.82 25.42 4.85
N HIS A 9 -7.30 26.53 5.38
CA HIS A 9 -7.30 27.85 4.75
C HIS A 9 -6.89 27.83 3.26
N PRO A 10 -7.69 28.39 2.34
CA PRO A 10 -7.42 28.40 0.90
C PRO A 10 -6.27 29.27 0.44
N GLY A 11 -5.47 29.82 1.34
CA GLY A 11 -4.43 30.82 1.05
C GLY A 11 -2.99 30.34 1.06
N HIS A 12 -2.71 29.06 1.29
CA HIS A 12 -1.32 28.61 1.27
C HIS A 12 -0.85 28.27 -0.15
N ALA A 13 0.18 28.94 -0.62
CA ALA A 13 0.80 28.80 -1.94
C ALA A 13 1.20 27.35 -2.29
N TRP A 14 1.41 26.47 -1.32
CA TRP A 14 1.70 25.06 -1.54
C TRP A 14 0.47 24.24 -2.04
N TRP A 15 -0.77 24.68 -1.73
CA TRP A 15 -2.00 24.04 -2.24
C TRP A 15 -2.20 24.29 -3.74
N SER A 16 -1.89 25.49 -4.23
CA SER A 16 -1.93 25.79 -5.66
C SER A 16 -0.85 25.01 -6.40
N ALA A 17 0.38 24.96 -5.86
CA ALA A 17 1.48 24.19 -6.43
C ALA A 17 1.19 22.66 -6.42
N ALA A 18 0.61 22.12 -5.34
CA ALA A 18 0.21 20.71 -5.29
C ALA A 18 -0.89 20.37 -6.31
N ARG A 19 -1.88 21.25 -6.48
CA ARG A 19 -2.92 21.10 -7.52
C ARG A 19 -2.36 21.17 -8.94
N GLU A 20 -1.42 22.08 -9.21
CA GLU A 20 -0.78 22.19 -10.53
C GLU A 20 0.08 20.98 -10.83
N VAL A 21 0.84 20.49 -9.86
CA VAL A 21 1.63 19.26 -9.97
C VAL A 21 0.73 18.03 -10.18
N ALA A 22 -0.37 17.92 -9.44
CA ALA A 22 -1.35 16.84 -9.62
C ALA A 22 -2.01 16.90 -11.00
N ARG A 23 -2.39 18.11 -11.46
CA ARG A 23 -2.98 18.34 -12.77
C ARG A 23 -2.01 18.06 -13.92
N ALA A 24 -0.75 18.49 -13.80
CA ALA A 24 0.29 18.23 -14.77
C ALA A 24 0.66 16.73 -14.83
N ARG A 25 0.68 16.05 -13.69
CA ARG A 25 0.88 14.59 -13.60
C ARG A 25 -0.28 13.84 -14.25
N TRP A 26 -1.52 14.28 -14.00
CA TRP A 26 -2.72 13.69 -14.62
C TRP A 26 -2.72 13.86 -16.13
N GLN A 27 -2.38 15.06 -16.65
CA GLN A 27 -2.24 15.31 -18.08
C GLN A 27 -1.11 14.49 -18.71
N LYS A 28 0.01 14.33 -18.01
CA LYS A 28 1.14 13.52 -18.49
C LYS A 28 0.78 12.02 -18.49
N ALA A 29 0.00 11.55 -17.53
CA ALA A 29 -0.53 10.19 -17.47
C ALA A 29 -1.44 9.89 -18.67
N MET A 30 -2.37 10.81 -18.96
CA MET A 30 -3.27 10.69 -20.10
C MET A 30 -2.53 10.70 -21.45
N LEU A 31 -1.40 11.40 -21.54
CA LEU A 31 -0.56 11.44 -22.76
C LEU A 31 0.25 10.13 -22.91
N THR A 32 0.76 9.56 -21.81
CA THR A 32 1.52 8.30 -21.85
C THR A 32 0.66 7.07 -22.15
N MET A 33 -0.63 7.10 -21.85
CA MET A 33 -1.58 6.05 -22.23
C MET A 33 -1.86 6.02 -23.74
N ARG A 34 -1.57 7.10 -24.49
CA ARG A 34 -1.72 7.14 -25.95
C ARG A 34 -0.58 6.41 -26.69
N ASP A 35 0.48 6.01 -25.99
CA ASP A 35 1.71 5.47 -26.60
C ASP A 35 1.73 3.92 -26.68
N GLY A 36 0.59 3.23 -26.54
CA GLY A 36 0.46 1.78 -26.71
C GLY A 36 1.02 0.89 -25.58
N ARG A 37 1.67 1.47 -24.58
CA ARG A 37 2.31 0.75 -23.47
C ARG A 37 1.38 0.01 -22.51
N PRO A 38 0.12 0.43 -22.28
CA PRO A 38 -0.82 -0.35 -21.46
C PRO A 38 -1.12 -1.72 -22.05
N GLU A 39 -1.26 -1.79 -23.37
CA GLU A 39 -1.58 -3.05 -24.10
C GLU A 39 -0.42 -4.05 -24.01
N GLU A 40 0.81 -3.58 -24.14
CA GLU A 40 2.02 -4.40 -23.96
C GLU A 40 2.12 -4.92 -22.53
N ALA A 41 1.83 -4.09 -21.52
CA ALA A 41 1.86 -4.49 -20.12
C ALA A 41 0.76 -5.51 -19.77
N ILE A 42 -0.44 -5.37 -20.36
CA ILE A 42 -1.51 -6.35 -20.22
C ILE A 42 -1.07 -7.69 -20.81
N ALA A 43 -0.56 -7.69 -22.05
CA ALA A 43 -0.10 -8.91 -22.72
C ALA A 43 1.05 -9.62 -21.97
N ASP A 44 2.00 -8.85 -21.43
CA ASP A 44 3.08 -9.41 -20.60
C ASP A 44 2.52 -10.06 -19.33
N LEU A 45 1.56 -9.41 -18.67
CA LEU A 45 0.94 -9.93 -17.47
C LEU A 45 0.08 -11.16 -17.77
N GLU A 46 -0.66 -11.16 -18.88
CA GLU A 46 -1.44 -12.30 -19.35
C GLU A 46 -0.60 -13.55 -19.60
N SER A 47 0.66 -13.38 -20.02
CA SER A 47 1.58 -14.51 -20.21
C SER A 47 1.97 -15.21 -18.90
N ARG A 48 1.69 -14.59 -17.75
CA ARG A 48 2.07 -15.07 -16.40
C ARG A 48 0.87 -15.32 -15.48
N LEU A 49 -0.33 -15.37 -16.05
CA LEU A 49 -1.56 -15.63 -15.29
C LEU A 49 -1.55 -17.03 -14.64
N ALA A 50 -2.48 -17.24 -13.72
CA ALA A 50 -2.64 -18.45 -12.92
C ALA A 50 -1.42 -18.85 -12.06
N THR A 51 -0.46 -17.94 -11.88
CA THR A 51 0.66 -18.14 -10.96
C THR A 51 0.15 -18.26 -9.52
N GLU A 52 0.79 -19.15 -8.74
CA GLU A 52 0.48 -19.33 -7.33
C GLU A 52 1.29 -18.33 -6.47
N TYR A 53 0.58 -17.60 -5.63
CA TYR A 53 1.13 -16.57 -4.72
C TYR A 53 1.01 -17.02 -3.27
N PRO A 54 2.12 -17.10 -2.52
CA PRO A 54 2.11 -17.45 -1.10
C PRO A 54 1.60 -16.30 -0.22
N ASN A 55 1.17 -16.62 1.00
CA ASN A 55 1.16 -15.64 2.08
C ASN A 55 2.61 -15.26 2.45
N ILE A 56 2.83 -14.04 2.96
CA ILE A 56 4.14 -13.57 3.38
C ILE A 56 4.06 -13.22 4.86
N ILE A 57 4.68 -14.05 5.71
CA ILE A 57 4.59 -13.92 7.18
C ILE A 57 6.01 -13.91 7.75
N GLY A 58 6.40 -12.82 8.40
CA GLY A 58 7.76 -12.66 8.91
C GLY A 58 8.84 -12.66 7.81
N GLY A 59 8.45 -12.42 6.56
CA GLY A 59 9.31 -12.52 5.37
C GLY A 59 9.35 -13.93 4.75
N GLU A 60 8.76 -14.93 5.39
CA GLU A 60 8.66 -16.29 4.86
C GLU A 60 7.49 -16.45 3.90
N ARG A 61 7.66 -17.28 2.86
CA ARG A 61 6.62 -17.68 1.91
C ARG A 61 5.85 -18.87 2.47
N VAL A 62 4.58 -18.65 2.84
CA VAL A 62 3.74 -19.64 3.51
C VAL A 62 2.65 -20.12 2.58
N LEU A 63 2.62 -21.42 2.32
CA LEU A 63 1.59 -22.07 1.51
C LEU A 63 0.48 -22.66 2.40
N SER A 64 -0.72 -22.77 1.84
CA SER A 64 -1.89 -23.40 2.44
C SER A 64 -2.43 -24.49 1.52
N PRO A 65 -3.01 -25.60 2.04
CA PRO A 65 -3.65 -26.60 1.21
C PRO A 65 -4.87 -26.06 0.45
N ASN A 66 -5.56 -25.09 1.04
CA ASN A 66 -6.73 -24.45 0.45
C ASN A 66 -6.36 -23.19 -0.32
N LYS A 67 -6.91 -23.05 -1.53
CA LYS A 67 -6.60 -21.96 -2.45
C LYS A 67 -7.82 -21.09 -2.73
N LEU A 68 -7.55 -19.85 -3.07
CA LEU A 68 -8.48 -18.86 -3.59
C LEU A 68 -8.01 -18.49 -5.01
N LYS A 69 -8.90 -18.54 -5.98
CA LYS A 69 -8.62 -18.04 -7.33
C LYS A 69 -9.13 -16.62 -7.45
N SER A 70 -8.28 -15.71 -7.92
CA SER A 70 -8.70 -14.42 -8.42
C SER A 70 -9.01 -14.54 -9.90
N LEU A 71 -10.19 -14.11 -10.32
CA LEU A 71 -10.70 -14.24 -11.67
C LEU A 71 -10.80 -12.86 -12.32
N ASN A 72 -10.60 -12.81 -13.64
CA ASN A 72 -10.88 -11.60 -14.40
C ASN A 72 -12.40 -11.39 -14.49
N PRO A 73 -12.96 -10.27 -14.01
CA PRO A 73 -14.41 -10.03 -14.06
C PRO A 73 -14.95 -9.88 -15.50
N SER A 74 -14.09 -9.58 -16.49
CA SER A 74 -14.46 -9.48 -17.90
C SER A 74 -14.38 -10.83 -18.62
N ASP A 75 -13.67 -11.80 -18.05
CA ASP A 75 -13.53 -13.18 -18.55
C ASP A 75 -13.42 -14.14 -17.35
N PRO A 76 -14.54 -14.66 -16.84
CA PRO A 76 -14.56 -15.53 -15.65
C PRO A 76 -13.80 -16.84 -15.78
N ASP A 77 -13.45 -17.26 -16.99
CA ASP A 77 -12.62 -18.44 -17.25
C ASP A 77 -11.12 -18.12 -17.10
N GLN A 78 -10.75 -16.84 -17.13
CA GLN A 78 -9.38 -16.39 -16.98
C GLN A 78 -9.00 -16.24 -15.49
N VAL A 79 -8.09 -17.10 -15.02
CA VAL A 79 -7.55 -17.05 -13.65
C VAL A 79 -6.39 -16.06 -13.60
N VAL A 80 -6.55 -14.92 -12.92
CA VAL A 80 -5.51 -13.91 -12.75
C VAL A 80 -4.38 -14.41 -11.85
N GLY A 81 -4.75 -15.06 -10.74
CA GLY A 81 -3.78 -15.62 -9.80
C GLY A 81 -4.41 -16.62 -8.84
N VAL A 82 -3.57 -17.47 -8.23
CA VAL A 82 -3.98 -18.45 -7.23
C VAL A 82 -3.34 -18.07 -5.88
N PHE A 83 -4.18 -17.77 -4.91
CA PHE A 83 -3.76 -17.29 -3.58
C PHE A 83 -4.04 -18.32 -2.50
N GLN A 84 -3.37 -18.17 -1.37
CA GLN A 84 -3.58 -19.03 -0.21
C GLN A 84 -4.86 -18.61 0.51
N LYS A 85 -5.72 -19.56 0.91
CA LYS A 85 -6.73 -19.27 1.92
C LYS A 85 -6.07 -19.26 3.28
N GLY A 86 -5.92 -18.08 3.86
CA GLY A 86 -5.42 -17.90 5.22
C GLY A 86 -6.33 -18.62 6.23
N THR A 87 -5.71 -19.11 7.26
CA THR A 87 -6.37 -19.77 8.40
C THR A 87 -6.25 -18.88 9.65
N PRO A 88 -7.02 -19.15 10.72
CA PRO A 88 -6.83 -18.49 12.03
C PRO A 88 -5.38 -18.60 12.52
N ASP A 89 -4.74 -19.77 12.37
CA ASP A 89 -3.34 -19.97 12.77
C ASP A 89 -2.37 -19.10 11.95
N ALA A 90 -2.61 -18.94 10.64
CA ALA A 90 -1.82 -18.07 9.80
C ALA A 90 -1.98 -16.60 10.21
N ALA A 91 -3.19 -16.17 10.57
CA ALA A 91 -3.46 -14.82 11.06
C ALA A 91 -2.80 -14.58 12.42
N ALA A 92 -2.92 -15.51 13.36
CA ALA A 92 -2.26 -15.44 14.66
C ALA A 92 -0.72 -15.39 14.52
N ARG A 93 -0.15 -16.22 13.65
CA ARG A 93 1.28 -16.18 13.32
C ARG A 93 1.70 -14.84 12.70
N ALA A 94 0.91 -14.30 11.78
CA ALA A 94 1.19 -13.01 11.17
C ALA A 94 1.18 -11.87 12.19
N LEU A 95 0.24 -11.91 13.15
CA LEU A 95 0.19 -10.96 14.25
C LEU A 95 1.42 -11.10 15.17
N ALA A 96 1.82 -12.33 15.50
CA ALA A 96 3.01 -12.58 16.31
C ALA A 96 4.29 -12.05 15.64
N GLU A 97 4.48 -12.27 14.33
CA GLU A 97 5.61 -11.73 13.58
C GLU A 97 5.54 -10.19 13.44
N ALA A 98 4.35 -9.62 13.32
CA ALA A 98 4.17 -8.16 13.35
C ALA A 98 4.58 -7.57 14.71
N LEU A 99 4.15 -8.17 15.81
CA LEU A 99 4.54 -7.75 17.17
C LEU A 99 6.06 -7.87 17.39
N LYS A 100 6.65 -8.96 16.95
CA LYS A 100 8.10 -9.18 17.03
C LYS A 100 8.87 -8.12 16.22
N ALA A 101 8.44 -7.82 14.99
CA ALA A 101 9.06 -6.78 14.17
C ALA A 101 8.87 -5.38 14.78
N PHE A 102 7.76 -5.12 15.47
CA PHE A 102 7.48 -3.87 16.15
C PHE A 102 8.53 -3.52 17.20
N GLU A 103 9.10 -4.49 17.91
CA GLU A 103 10.12 -4.27 18.96
C GLU A 103 11.35 -3.50 18.44
N THR A 104 11.66 -3.64 17.16
CA THR A 104 12.78 -2.93 16.52
C THR A 104 12.31 -1.79 15.62
N TRP A 105 11.23 -2.00 14.86
CA TRP A 105 10.73 -1.02 13.89
C TRP A 105 10.29 0.30 14.53
N ARG A 106 9.70 0.25 15.72
CA ARG A 106 9.27 1.44 16.48
C ARG A 106 10.41 2.43 16.75
N TYR A 107 11.65 1.96 16.80
CA TYR A 107 12.83 2.78 17.09
C TYR A 107 13.57 3.22 15.81
N VAL A 108 13.18 2.74 14.64
CA VAL A 108 13.75 3.21 13.38
C VAL A 108 13.42 4.69 13.18
N ALA A 109 14.42 5.50 12.88
CA ALA A 109 14.24 6.93 12.72
C ALA A 109 13.13 7.26 11.70
N PRO A 110 12.25 8.25 11.97
CA PRO A 110 11.14 8.60 11.09
C PRO A 110 11.56 8.92 9.66
N VAL A 111 12.70 9.59 9.48
CA VAL A 111 13.26 9.90 8.15
C VAL A 111 13.67 8.64 7.39
N THR A 112 14.16 7.62 8.09
CA THR A 112 14.51 6.32 7.49
C THR A 112 13.24 5.57 7.07
N ARG A 113 12.20 5.55 7.93
CA ARG A 113 10.90 4.96 7.57
C ARG A 113 10.26 5.66 6.37
N ALA A 114 10.30 6.99 6.33
CA ALA A 114 9.86 7.78 5.17
C ALA A 114 10.64 7.42 3.90
N GLY A 115 11.93 7.11 4.02
CA GLY A 115 12.77 6.67 2.91
C GLY A 115 12.26 5.42 2.19
N TYR A 116 11.66 4.47 2.91
CA TYR A 116 11.04 3.29 2.30
C TYR A 116 9.82 3.66 1.44
N LEU A 117 8.97 4.57 1.90
CA LEU A 117 7.82 5.03 1.13
C LEU A 117 8.23 5.83 -0.12
N PHE A 118 9.27 6.66 -0.03
CA PHE A 118 9.81 7.35 -1.22
C PHE A 118 10.38 6.35 -2.24
N LYS A 119 11.05 5.28 -1.79
CA LYS A 119 11.52 4.22 -2.68
C LYS A 119 10.33 3.48 -3.32
N ALA A 120 9.32 3.10 -2.52
CA ALA A 120 8.11 2.46 -3.02
C ALA A 120 7.41 3.32 -4.08
N ALA A 121 7.23 4.62 -3.85
CA ALA A 121 6.67 5.56 -4.81
C ALA A 121 7.48 5.60 -6.12
N LYS A 122 8.82 5.57 -6.04
CA LYS A 122 9.71 5.52 -7.22
C LYS A 122 9.55 4.21 -7.99
N ILE A 123 9.46 3.08 -7.30
CA ILE A 123 9.27 1.75 -7.89
C ILE A 123 7.90 1.67 -8.57
N MET A 124 6.82 2.11 -7.91
CA MET A 124 5.48 2.16 -8.50
C MET A 124 5.44 3.02 -9.77
N ARG A 125 6.13 4.17 -9.81
CA ARG A 125 6.25 4.97 -11.04
C ARG A 125 6.93 4.19 -12.17
N LYS A 126 7.98 3.43 -11.86
CA LYS A 126 8.68 2.60 -12.85
C LYS A 126 7.80 1.44 -13.34
N ARG A 127 7.05 0.83 -12.43
CA ARG A 127 6.17 -0.32 -12.70
C ARG A 127 4.73 0.08 -13.01
N ARG A 128 4.47 1.35 -13.35
CA ARG A 128 3.13 1.92 -13.46
C ARG A 128 2.22 1.13 -14.40
N PHE A 129 2.70 0.76 -15.57
CA PHE A 129 1.89 0.02 -16.55
C PHE A 129 1.61 -1.42 -16.11
N GLU A 130 2.54 -2.07 -15.42
CA GLU A 130 2.32 -3.38 -14.81
C GLU A 130 1.23 -3.31 -13.74
N LEU A 131 1.27 -2.28 -12.87
CA LEU A 131 0.27 -2.09 -11.83
C LEU A 131 -1.09 -1.74 -12.42
N ASN A 132 -1.15 -0.90 -13.45
CA ASN A 132 -2.38 -0.61 -14.19
C ASN A 132 -2.98 -1.90 -14.78
N ALA A 133 -2.15 -2.72 -15.44
CA ALA A 133 -2.59 -3.99 -16.03
C ALA A 133 -3.12 -4.96 -14.96
N ALA A 134 -2.51 -5.00 -13.78
CA ALA A 134 -2.99 -5.81 -12.67
C ALA A 134 -4.41 -5.39 -12.22
N GLU A 135 -4.69 -4.10 -12.11
CA GLU A 135 -6.02 -3.59 -11.77
C GLU A 135 -7.06 -3.80 -12.86
N ILE A 136 -6.66 -3.66 -14.13
CA ILE A 136 -7.55 -3.94 -15.27
C ILE A 136 -7.96 -5.41 -15.27
N LEU A 137 -7.01 -6.32 -15.12
CA LEU A 137 -7.26 -7.76 -15.17
C LEU A 137 -7.99 -8.28 -13.92
N GLU A 138 -7.68 -7.78 -12.72
CA GLU A 138 -8.25 -8.31 -11.49
C GLU A 138 -9.59 -7.69 -11.10
N VAL A 139 -9.74 -6.37 -11.26
CA VAL A 139 -10.96 -5.67 -10.81
C VAL A 139 -11.72 -4.96 -11.93
N GLY A 140 -11.32 -5.17 -13.18
CA GLY A 140 -12.07 -4.70 -14.36
C GLY A 140 -12.07 -3.18 -14.54
N LYS A 141 -11.08 -2.46 -14.02
CA LYS A 141 -10.97 -1.02 -14.21
C LYS A 141 -10.67 -0.68 -15.66
N SER A 142 -11.21 0.45 -16.11
CA SER A 142 -10.73 1.07 -17.35
C SER A 142 -9.28 1.56 -17.20
N CYS A 143 -8.53 1.69 -18.31
CA CYS A 143 -7.16 2.20 -18.27
C CYS A 143 -7.03 3.54 -17.54
N PRO A 144 -7.90 4.57 -17.77
CA PRO A 144 -7.81 5.82 -17.03
C PRO A 144 -8.05 5.68 -15.52
N GLU A 145 -8.95 4.79 -15.09
CA GLU A 145 -9.26 4.56 -13.67
C GLU A 145 -8.11 3.83 -12.97
N ALA A 146 -7.52 2.80 -13.61
CA ALA A 146 -6.36 2.10 -13.09
C ALA A 146 -5.16 3.05 -12.94
N ASP A 147 -4.93 3.88 -13.96
CA ASP A 147 -3.84 4.85 -13.93
C ASP A 147 -4.02 5.93 -12.85
N ALA A 148 -5.25 6.34 -12.59
CA ALA A 148 -5.58 7.27 -11.49
C ALA A 148 -5.34 6.63 -10.12
N ASP A 149 -5.72 5.36 -9.93
CA ASP A 149 -5.49 4.61 -8.69
C ASP A 149 -3.99 4.44 -8.40
N VAL A 150 -3.22 3.99 -9.38
CA VAL A 150 -1.76 3.89 -9.24
C VAL A 150 -1.12 5.25 -8.93
N ALA A 151 -1.59 6.33 -9.57
CA ALA A 151 -1.10 7.68 -9.28
C ALA A 151 -1.42 8.10 -7.84
N GLU A 152 -2.62 7.80 -7.36
CA GLU A 152 -3.04 8.08 -5.98
C GLU A 152 -2.23 7.27 -4.97
N ALA A 153 -1.96 5.98 -5.23
CA ALA A 153 -1.10 5.14 -4.40
C ALA A 153 0.31 5.74 -4.23
N ILE A 154 0.88 6.24 -5.34
CA ILE A 154 2.17 6.92 -5.35
C ILE A 154 2.11 8.20 -4.50
N ASP A 155 1.07 8.99 -4.68
CA ASP A 155 0.90 10.25 -3.96
C ASP A 155 0.67 10.02 -2.46
N PHE A 156 -0.06 8.97 -2.05
CA PHE A 156 -0.17 8.58 -0.63
C PHE A 156 1.19 8.24 -0.02
N CYS A 157 2.00 7.43 -0.69
CA CYS A 157 3.33 7.11 -0.20
C CYS A 157 4.20 8.36 0.00
N GLU A 158 4.19 9.29 -0.97
CA GLU A 158 4.94 10.53 -0.86
C GLU A 158 4.38 11.48 0.21
N PHE A 159 3.05 11.58 0.29
CA PHE A 159 2.38 12.43 1.27
C PHE A 159 2.69 11.98 2.69
N TYR A 160 2.44 10.70 3.02
CA TYR A 160 2.67 10.21 4.37
C TYR A 160 4.14 10.18 4.76
N ALA A 161 5.06 9.98 3.81
CA ALA A 161 6.49 10.10 4.04
C ALA A 161 6.87 11.53 4.50
N ARG A 162 6.37 12.55 3.79
CA ARG A 162 6.61 13.96 4.13
C ARG A 162 5.93 14.35 5.44
N GLU A 163 4.69 13.92 5.65
CA GLU A 163 3.97 14.21 6.87
C GLU A 163 4.64 13.59 8.09
N MET A 164 5.17 12.36 7.98
CA MET A 164 5.91 11.76 9.10
C MET A 164 7.16 12.56 9.44
N ILE A 165 7.92 13.02 8.45
CA ILE A 165 9.10 13.87 8.67
C ILE A 165 8.66 15.18 9.39
N ARG A 166 7.55 15.78 8.95
CA ARG A 166 6.99 16.98 9.57
C ARG A 166 6.54 16.75 11.01
N TYR A 167 5.88 15.62 11.29
CA TYR A 167 5.42 15.25 12.63
C TYR A 167 6.57 14.90 13.57
N ALA A 168 7.66 14.33 13.04
CA ALA A 168 8.85 13.97 13.81
C ALA A 168 9.76 15.18 14.13
N ALA A 169 9.57 16.32 13.47
CA ALA A 169 10.30 17.54 13.80
C ALA A 169 9.95 18.03 15.21
N ALA A 170 10.94 18.60 15.89
CA ALA A 170 10.74 19.18 17.20
C ALA A 170 9.57 20.18 17.20
N LYS A 171 8.69 20.06 18.17
CA LYS A 171 7.54 20.96 18.34
C LYS A 171 7.75 21.87 19.55
N PRO A 172 7.39 23.15 19.42
CA PRO A 172 7.44 24.05 20.56
C PRO A 172 6.57 23.52 21.71
N ALA A 173 7.14 23.41 22.87
CA ALA A 173 6.44 23.16 24.12
C ALA A 173 6.75 24.30 25.10
N VAL A 174 5.84 24.60 26.01
CA VAL A 174 6.08 25.56 27.09
C VAL A 174 7.14 24.96 27.99
N GLN A 175 8.23 25.69 28.19
CA GLN A 175 9.33 25.28 29.07
C GLN A 175 9.14 25.90 30.44
N LEU A 176 9.19 25.10 31.49
CA LEU A 176 9.15 25.55 32.88
C LEU A 176 10.56 25.51 33.47
N PRO A 177 10.86 26.36 34.45
CA PRO A 177 12.17 26.36 35.11
C PRO A 177 12.47 25.00 35.74
N GLY A 178 13.58 24.37 35.32
CA GLY A 178 13.99 23.05 35.81
C GLY A 178 13.37 21.85 35.08
N GLU A 179 12.52 22.08 34.07
CA GLU A 179 11.90 21.06 33.24
C GLU A 179 12.36 21.19 31.78
N LYS A 180 12.33 20.06 31.06
CA LYS A 180 12.56 20.01 29.61
C LYS A 180 11.37 19.31 28.97
N ASP A 181 10.41 20.10 28.49
CA ASP A 181 9.19 19.61 27.92
C ASP A 181 9.34 19.35 26.41
N GLU A 182 8.99 18.16 26.00
CA GLU A 182 9.01 17.74 24.58
C GLU A 182 7.69 17.06 24.23
N MET A 183 7.17 17.36 23.04
CA MET A 183 6.01 16.67 22.47
C MET A 183 6.49 15.69 21.40
N VAL A 184 6.21 14.41 21.60
CA VAL A 184 6.59 13.34 20.68
C VAL A 184 5.39 12.50 20.27
N TYR A 185 5.37 12.05 19.01
CA TYR A 185 4.42 11.05 18.54
C TYR A 185 5.05 9.67 18.66
N ILE A 186 4.33 8.74 19.25
CA ILE A 186 4.76 7.34 19.42
C ILE A 186 3.90 6.40 18.60
N PRO A 187 4.45 5.30 18.04
CA PRO A 187 3.67 4.27 17.37
C PRO A 187 2.81 3.49 18.36
N LEU A 188 1.66 3.00 17.90
CA LEU A 188 0.66 2.31 18.71
C LEU A 188 0.93 0.80 18.85
N GLY A 189 1.59 0.17 17.89
CA GLY A 189 1.84 -1.28 17.91
C GLY A 189 1.64 -1.96 16.57
N ALA A 190 1.17 -3.20 16.61
CA ALA A 190 0.75 -3.94 15.44
C ALA A 190 -0.72 -3.64 15.12
N GLY A 191 -1.03 -3.45 13.84
CA GLY A 191 -2.38 -3.19 13.36
C GLY A 191 -2.79 -4.17 12.27
N VAL A 192 -4.07 -4.14 11.90
CA VAL A 192 -4.61 -4.90 10.76
C VAL A 192 -5.11 -3.93 9.71
N ILE A 193 -4.73 -4.16 8.47
CA ILE A 193 -5.15 -3.38 7.31
C ILE A 193 -6.07 -4.24 6.45
N VAL A 194 -7.32 -3.78 6.27
CA VAL A 194 -8.35 -4.48 5.48
C VAL A 194 -8.90 -3.52 4.43
N PRO A 195 -8.18 -3.31 3.32
CA PRO A 195 -8.59 -2.39 2.28
C PRO A 195 -9.73 -2.97 1.43
N PRO A 196 -10.56 -2.12 0.80
CA PRO A 196 -11.59 -2.53 -0.14
C PRO A 196 -10.97 -2.94 -1.49
N TRP A 197 -11.80 -3.57 -2.35
CA TRP A 197 -11.41 -4.01 -3.68
C TRP A 197 -11.51 -2.94 -4.77
N ASN A 198 -12.33 -1.91 -4.58
CA ASN A 198 -12.65 -0.91 -5.60
C ASN A 198 -11.54 0.14 -5.83
N PHE A 199 -10.65 0.34 -4.87
CA PHE A 199 -9.37 1.05 -4.98
C PHE A 199 -8.26 0.15 -4.44
N PRO A 200 -7.95 -0.92 -5.19
CA PRO A 200 -7.19 -2.04 -4.65
C PRO A 200 -5.72 -1.70 -4.35
N LEU A 201 -5.16 -0.70 -5.03
CA LEU A 201 -3.81 -0.23 -4.78
C LEU A 201 -3.78 1.04 -3.93
N ALA A 202 -4.56 2.07 -4.28
CA ALA A 202 -4.48 3.37 -3.61
C ALA A 202 -4.84 3.29 -2.14
N ILE A 203 -6.02 2.75 -1.79
CA ILE A 203 -6.43 2.67 -0.39
C ILE A 203 -5.54 1.69 0.38
N LEU A 204 -5.15 0.58 -0.23
CA LEU A 204 -4.23 -0.38 0.37
C LEU A 204 -2.87 0.27 0.70
N ALA A 205 -2.27 0.96 -0.27
CA ALA A 205 -1.00 1.67 -0.10
C ALA A 205 -1.13 2.82 0.91
N GLY A 206 -2.24 3.55 0.86
CA GLY A 206 -2.52 4.66 1.77
C GLY A 206 -2.60 4.21 3.23
N MET A 207 -3.45 3.23 3.53
CA MET A 207 -3.62 2.70 4.89
C MET A 207 -2.32 2.05 5.41
N THR A 208 -1.68 1.22 4.59
CA THR A 208 -0.44 0.51 4.96
C THR A 208 0.71 1.50 5.14
N GLY A 209 0.91 2.41 4.18
CA GLY A 209 1.96 3.41 4.20
C GLY A 209 1.86 4.33 5.42
N ALA A 210 0.65 4.82 5.73
CA ALA A 210 0.41 5.65 6.91
C ALA A 210 0.78 4.92 8.22
N ALA A 211 0.37 3.65 8.33
CA ALA A 211 0.64 2.85 9.53
C ALA A 211 2.15 2.59 9.72
N ILE A 212 2.84 2.10 8.69
CA ILE A 212 4.25 1.71 8.82
C ILE A 212 5.18 2.92 8.97
N VAL A 213 4.90 4.03 8.29
CA VAL A 213 5.74 5.22 8.41
C VAL A 213 5.63 5.85 9.80
N ALA A 214 4.46 5.74 10.46
CA ALA A 214 4.27 6.14 11.85
C ALA A 214 5.03 5.24 12.85
N GLY A 215 5.59 4.10 12.40
CA GLY A 215 6.37 3.18 13.22
C GLY A 215 5.59 1.96 13.70
N ASN A 216 4.37 1.78 13.21
CA ASN A 216 3.57 0.57 13.46
C ASN A 216 3.99 -0.55 12.51
N THR A 217 3.63 -1.78 12.85
CA THR A 217 3.70 -2.95 11.99
C THR A 217 2.30 -3.45 11.64
N VAL A 218 2.14 -4.20 10.55
CA VAL A 218 0.79 -4.54 10.11
C VAL A 218 0.66 -5.97 9.61
N VAL A 219 -0.54 -6.52 9.80
CA VAL A 219 -1.06 -7.63 9.02
C VAL A 219 -1.94 -7.05 7.92
N LEU A 220 -1.54 -7.23 6.68
CA LEU A 220 -2.24 -6.77 5.50
C LEU A 220 -3.10 -7.91 4.95
N LYS A 221 -4.42 -7.75 5.06
CA LYS A 221 -5.40 -8.66 4.48
C LYS A 221 -6.13 -7.96 3.33
N PRO A 222 -5.72 -8.14 2.07
CA PRO A 222 -6.44 -7.55 0.94
C PRO A 222 -7.88 -8.09 0.86
N SER A 223 -8.75 -7.43 0.11
CA SER A 223 -10.03 -8.03 -0.28
C SER A 223 -9.80 -9.36 -0.97
N SER A 224 -10.73 -10.30 -0.81
CA SER A 224 -10.69 -11.56 -1.56
C SER A 224 -10.90 -11.37 -3.06
N ASP A 225 -11.42 -10.21 -3.47
CA ASP A 225 -11.67 -9.83 -4.86
C ASP A 225 -10.48 -9.10 -5.51
N SER A 226 -9.44 -8.76 -4.72
CA SER A 226 -8.26 -8.04 -5.21
C SER A 226 -6.94 -8.47 -4.53
N PRO A 227 -6.69 -9.77 -4.34
CA PRO A 227 -5.46 -10.22 -3.69
C PRO A 227 -4.22 -10.04 -4.58
N PHE A 228 -4.36 -10.03 -5.91
CA PHE A 228 -3.25 -9.91 -6.84
C PHE A 228 -2.64 -8.51 -6.82
N VAL A 229 -3.45 -7.47 -6.89
CA VAL A 229 -2.98 -6.08 -6.73
C VAL A 229 -2.32 -5.91 -5.36
N GLY A 230 -2.91 -6.48 -4.31
CA GLY A 230 -2.30 -6.48 -2.96
C GLY A 230 -0.94 -7.16 -2.93
N TYR A 231 -0.76 -8.27 -3.63
CA TYR A 231 0.53 -8.96 -3.72
C TYR A 231 1.56 -8.16 -4.53
N LYS A 232 1.14 -7.48 -5.61
CA LYS A 232 2.00 -6.55 -6.36
C LYS A 232 2.51 -5.41 -5.50
N PHE A 233 1.70 -4.90 -4.58
CA PHE A 233 2.17 -3.94 -3.59
C PHE A 233 3.23 -4.54 -2.64
N MET A 234 3.07 -5.80 -2.21
CA MET A 234 4.10 -6.46 -1.40
C MET A 234 5.43 -6.58 -2.15
N GLU A 235 5.41 -6.94 -3.46
CA GLU A 235 6.61 -6.94 -4.29
C GLU A 235 7.29 -5.56 -4.32
N VAL A 236 6.52 -4.48 -4.44
CA VAL A 236 7.03 -3.11 -4.39
C VAL A 236 7.71 -2.81 -3.05
N MET A 237 7.11 -3.22 -1.94
CA MET A 237 7.67 -2.97 -0.60
C MET A 237 8.92 -3.80 -0.34
N GLU A 238 8.99 -5.04 -0.84
CA GLU A 238 10.20 -5.87 -0.78
C GLU A 238 11.33 -5.27 -1.65
N GLU A 239 11.02 -4.82 -2.88
CA GLU A 239 11.99 -4.14 -3.76
C GLU A 239 12.48 -2.82 -3.13
N ALA A 240 11.64 -2.12 -2.36
CA ALA A 240 12.03 -0.94 -1.59
C ALA A 240 12.96 -1.27 -0.43
N GLY A 241 13.10 -2.56 -0.08
CA GLY A 241 13.97 -3.07 0.98
C GLY A 241 13.34 -2.98 2.38
N LEU A 242 12.01 -2.96 2.48
CA LEU A 242 11.33 -2.95 3.77
C LEU A 242 11.71 -4.19 4.59
N PRO A 243 12.04 -4.06 5.89
CA PRO A 243 12.41 -5.20 6.71
C PRO A 243 11.29 -6.24 6.83
N PRO A 244 11.63 -7.54 6.88
CA PRO A 244 10.66 -8.63 7.10
C PRO A 244 9.82 -8.41 8.36
N GLY A 245 8.54 -8.79 8.32
CA GLY A 245 7.62 -8.69 9.45
C GLY A 245 7.00 -7.31 9.68
N VAL A 246 7.51 -6.24 9.07
CA VAL A 246 6.88 -4.91 9.14
C VAL A 246 5.51 -4.92 8.45
N ILE A 247 5.41 -5.61 7.31
CA ILE A 247 4.14 -5.97 6.66
C ILE A 247 4.09 -7.49 6.56
N ASN A 248 2.97 -8.07 7.00
CA ASN A 248 2.68 -9.49 6.87
C ASN A 248 1.44 -9.63 5.99
N PHE A 249 1.55 -10.30 4.85
CA PHE A 249 0.47 -10.44 3.88
C PHE A 249 -0.26 -11.77 4.08
N VAL A 250 -1.56 -11.70 4.36
CA VAL A 250 -2.42 -12.87 4.54
C VAL A 250 -3.66 -12.72 3.69
N SER A 251 -3.74 -13.46 2.58
CA SER A 251 -4.94 -13.55 1.75
C SER A 251 -5.95 -14.55 2.31
N GLY A 252 -7.22 -14.39 1.97
CA GLY A 252 -8.27 -15.31 2.38
C GLY A 252 -9.59 -14.63 2.77
N PRO A 253 -10.63 -15.42 3.04
CA PRO A 253 -11.95 -14.91 3.39
C PRO A 253 -11.95 -14.22 4.75
N GLY A 254 -12.82 -13.20 4.89
CA GLY A 254 -12.95 -12.41 6.12
C GLY A 254 -13.30 -13.24 7.35
N GLU A 255 -14.14 -14.25 7.18
CA GLU A 255 -14.56 -15.15 8.28
C GLU A 255 -13.39 -15.93 8.90
N ALA A 256 -12.42 -16.35 8.08
CA ALA A 256 -11.31 -17.18 8.55
C ALA A 256 -10.13 -16.36 9.11
N VAL A 257 -9.93 -15.15 8.61
CA VAL A 257 -8.77 -14.30 8.97
C VAL A 257 -9.18 -13.08 9.79
N GLY A 258 -10.38 -12.55 9.57
CA GLY A 258 -10.85 -11.32 10.20
C GLY A 258 -11.47 -11.53 11.59
N ASN A 259 -11.88 -12.73 11.94
CA ASN A 259 -12.47 -13.07 13.24
C ASN A 259 -11.45 -13.63 14.25
N THR A 260 -10.17 -13.66 13.87
CA THR A 260 -9.05 -14.05 14.73
C THR A 260 -8.48 -12.84 15.47
#